data_adc5fff1bc2709e249a8e8ffb32f4e9e
#
_entry.id   adc5fff1bc2709e249a8e8ffb32f4e9e
#
_cell.length_a   1.000
_cell.length_b   1.000
_cell.length_c   1.000
_cell.angle_alpha   90.00
_cell.angle_beta   90.00
_cell.angle_gamma   90.00
#
_symmetry.space_group_name_H-M   'P 1'
#
loop_
_entity.id
_entity.type
_entity.pdbx_description
1 polymer ?
#
loop_
_entity_poly.entity_id
_entity_poly.type
_entity_poly.pdbx_seq_one_letter_code
_entity_poly.pdbx_strand_id
1 'polypeptide(L)'
;MNALSIVNKVVTLVSYNMHKTRLNAVTACVKSLLNGSAATVTSIGRGINAKAFEKHRIKRADRLLSNPHLVSETPLIYASICQLFCGNTTRPVISIDWSDLDDRKAHFLLRAAISLKGRPVTLYQEVHCNKTKEKPATHKAFLKTLHAMLPSNCRPIIVTDAGYKSPWFRAVRALGWDIIGRIRKPHLYSLDRGDTWQCIRYLYTQATCRPKRFDNSQIVRSNPFACTLVLFKQKSKGRHASNPDGTRKASKRSKAH
;
A
#
# COMPACT_ATOMS: atom_id res chain seq x y z
N MET A 1 -14.14 -5.33 15.33
CA MET A 1 -12.87 -5.29 16.12
C MET A 1 -12.49 -3.83 16.27
N ASN A 2 -12.26 -3.36 17.50
CA ASN A 2 -11.82 -1.98 17.73
C ASN A 2 -10.28 -1.86 17.68
N ALA A 3 -9.77 -0.64 17.59
CA ALA A 3 -8.33 -0.38 17.45
C ALA A 3 -7.50 -0.95 18.62
N LEU A 4 -7.99 -0.84 19.85
CA LEU A 4 -7.32 -1.37 21.03
C LEU A 4 -7.23 -2.89 21.00
N SER A 5 -8.27 -3.57 20.53
CA SER A 5 -8.27 -5.03 20.36
C SER A 5 -7.23 -5.49 19.33
N ILE A 6 -7.08 -4.74 18.22
CA ILE A 6 -6.04 -5.01 17.21
C ILE A 6 -4.65 -4.85 17.84
N VAL A 7 -4.41 -3.73 18.51
CA VAL A 7 -3.12 -3.47 19.17
C VAL A 7 -2.78 -4.57 20.16
N ASN A 8 -3.72 -4.95 21.03
CA ASN A 8 -3.47 -6.00 22.01
C ASN A 8 -3.14 -7.35 21.34
N LYS A 9 -3.84 -7.72 20.26
CA LYS A 9 -3.51 -8.95 19.49
C LYS A 9 -2.11 -8.89 18.87
N VAL A 10 -1.75 -7.77 18.22
CA VAL A 10 -0.40 -7.61 17.66
C VAL A 10 0.66 -7.64 18.76
N VAL A 11 0.44 -6.93 19.87
CA VAL A 11 1.34 -6.94 21.03
C VAL A 11 1.53 -8.35 21.58
N THR A 12 0.46 -9.15 21.67
CA THR A 12 0.55 -10.55 22.11
C THR A 12 1.41 -11.38 21.16
N LEU A 13 1.22 -11.22 19.85
CA LEU A 13 1.97 -11.95 18.83
C LEU A 13 3.47 -11.62 18.82
N VAL A 14 3.84 -10.36 19.09
CA VAL A 14 5.24 -9.92 19.11
C VAL A 14 5.92 -10.04 20.47
N SER A 15 5.16 -10.25 21.55
CA SER A 15 5.66 -10.22 22.93
C SER A 15 6.76 -11.25 23.20
N TYR A 16 6.74 -12.38 22.52
CA TYR A 16 7.73 -13.45 22.67
C TYR A 16 9.14 -13.04 22.20
N ASN A 17 9.23 -12.21 21.15
CA ASN A 17 10.50 -11.86 20.51
C ASN A 17 10.97 -10.43 20.83
N MET A 18 10.16 -9.63 21.51
CA MET A 18 10.48 -8.25 21.83
C MET A 18 10.80 -8.10 23.30
N HIS A 19 11.91 -7.41 23.63
CA HIS A 19 12.26 -7.13 25.03
C HIS A 19 11.12 -6.38 25.75
N LYS A 20 10.73 -6.85 26.94
CA LYS A 20 9.57 -6.37 27.70
C LYS A 20 9.52 -4.84 27.87
N THR A 21 10.66 -4.20 28.11
CA THR A 21 10.73 -2.73 28.29
C THR A 21 10.37 -2.00 26.99
N ARG A 22 10.85 -2.49 25.81
CA ARG A 22 10.48 -1.93 24.51
C ARG A 22 9.01 -2.15 24.19
N LEU A 23 8.52 -3.36 24.39
CA LEU A 23 7.11 -3.70 24.23
C LEU A 23 6.21 -2.76 25.04
N ASN A 24 6.55 -2.53 26.30
CA ASN A 24 5.82 -1.60 27.17
C ASN A 24 5.89 -0.15 26.66
N ALA A 25 7.04 0.26 26.12
CA ALA A 25 7.19 1.60 25.55
C ALA A 25 6.39 1.78 24.25
N VAL A 26 6.46 0.80 23.33
CA VAL A 26 5.64 0.77 22.09
C VAL A 26 4.16 0.83 22.45
N THR A 27 3.70 -0.04 23.36
CA THR A 27 2.29 -0.10 23.77
C THR A 27 1.82 1.24 24.37
N ALA A 28 2.64 1.87 25.20
CA ALA A 28 2.31 3.17 25.80
C ALA A 28 2.20 4.28 24.75
N CYS A 29 3.14 4.34 23.79
CA CYS A 29 3.12 5.32 22.70
C CYS A 29 1.93 5.09 21.76
N VAL A 30 1.63 3.84 21.39
CA VAL A 30 0.48 3.52 20.54
C VAL A 30 -0.84 3.86 21.24
N LYS A 31 -0.99 3.56 22.53
CA LYS A 31 -2.17 3.97 23.32
C LYS A 31 -2.32 5.51 23.36
N SER A 32 -1.22 6.25 23.50
CA SER A 32 -1.22 7.71 23.44
C SER A 32 -1.76 8.21 22.10
N LEU A 33 -1.29 7.65 20.97
CA LEU A 33 -1.78 7.99 19.64
C LEU A 33 -3.26 7.64 19.45
N LEU A 34 -3.71 6.49 19.93
CA LEU A 34 -5.12 6.08 19.86
C LEU A 34 -6.04 7.00 20.67
N ASN A 35 -5.52 7.62 21.72
CA ASN A 35 -6.23 8.61 22.53
C ASN A 35 -6.18 10.02 21.94
N GLY A 36 -5.70 10.20 20.71
CA GLY A 36 -5.75 11.46 19.97
C GLY A 36 -4.48 12.31 20.02
N SER A 37 -3.36 11.80 20.55
CA SER A 37 -2.09 12.53 20.48
C SER A 37 -1.64 12.71 19.04
N ALA A 38 -1.10 13.90 18.70
CA ALA A 38 -0.46 14.12 17.41
C ALA A 38 0.79 13.26 17.27
N ALA A 39 1.16 12.91 16.03
CA ALA A 39 2.33 12.08 15.71
C ALA A 39 3.65 12.85 15.86
N THR A 40 3.87 13.48 17.02
CA THR A 40 5.12 14.13 17.41
C THR A 40 5.63 13.55 18.70
N VAL A 41 6.95 13.52 18.90
CA VAL A 41 7.60 12.99 20.13
C VAL A 41 6.97 13.61 21.38
N THR A 42 6.84 14.94 21.38
CA THR A 42 6.30 15.69 22.52
C THR A 42 4.85 15.35 22.81
N SER A 43 3.97 15.32 21.77
CA SER A 43 2.56 15.02 21.93
C SER A 43 2.35 13.57 22.38
N ILE A 44 3.05 12.62 21.77
CA ILE A 44 3.02 11.20 22.18
C ILE A 44 3.44 11.07 23.65
N GLY A 45 4.56 11.70 24.03
CA GLY A 45 5.07 11.67 25.39
C GLY A 45 4.10 12.24 26.41
N ARG A 46 3.46 13.37 26.12
CA ARG A 46 2.43 14.00 26.95
C ARG A 46 1.21 13.09 27.14
N GLY A 47 0.79 12.42 26.07
CA GLY A 47 -0.37 11.51 26.08
C GLY A 47 -0.10 10.15 26.74
N ILE A 48 1.15 9.82 27.14
CA ILE A 48 1.42 8.58 27.87
C ILE A 48 0.82 8.68 29.27
N ASN A 49 -0.12 7.80 29.59
CA ASN A 49 -0.68 7.68 30.92
C ASN A 49 0.32 6.94 31.85
N ALA A 50 1.05 7.69 32.67
CA ALA A 50 2.00 7.18 33.68
C ALA A 50 2.21 8.19 34.79
N LYS A 51 2.54 7.72 36.00
CA LYS A 51 2.84 8.57 37.18
C LYS A 51 4.11 9.41 37.05
N ALA A 52 4.95 9.12 36.04
CA ALA A 52 6.22 9.83 35.81
C ALA A 52 5.98 11.29 35.37
N PHE A 53 6.92 12.19 35.73
CA PHE A 53 6.89 13.58 35.26
C PHE A 53 6.86 13.68 33.75
N GLU A 54 6.24 14.73 33.22
CA GLU A 54 6.07 14.97 31.77
C GLU A 54 7.38 14.82 30.97
N LYS A 55 8.46 15.44 31.45
CA LYS A 55 9.79 15.34 30.84
C LYS A 55 10.27 13.90 30.65
N HIS A 56 9.98 13.01 31.56
CA HIS A 56 10.38 11.60 31.49
C HIS A 56 9.50 10.81 30.54
N ARG A 57 8.22 11.16 30.43
CA ARG A 57 7.30 10.57 29.47
C ARG A 57 7.67 10.96 28.02
N ILE A 58 8.01 12.23 27.79
CA ILE A 58 8.53 12.71 26.50
C ILE A 58 9.84 11.99 26.14
N LYS A 59 10.79 11.93 27.09
CA LYS A 59 12.06 11.23 26.90
C LYS A 59 11.89 9.73 26.63
N ARG A 60 10.83 9.10 27.17
CA ARG A 60 10.48 7.71 26.87
C ARG A 60 10.07 7.52 25.42
N ALA A 61 9.25 8.41 24.86
CA ALA A 61 8.85 8.38 23.45
C ALA A 61 10.06 8.64 22.54
N ASP A 62 10.89 9.62 22.87
CA ASP A 62 12.10 9.95 22.13
C ASP A 62 13.09 8.77 22.06
N ARG A 63 13.40 8.15 23.20
CA ARG A 63 14.27 6.98 23.28
C ARG A 63 13.72 5.77 22.54
N LEU A 64 12.39 5.61 22.48
CA LEU A 64 11.79 4.54 21.70
C LEU A 64 12.01 4.75 20.22
N LEU A 65 11.75 5.96 19.72
CA LEU A 65 11.84 6.27 18.27
C LEU A 65 13.29 6.28 17.77
N SER A 66 14.26 6.59 18.65
CA SER A 66 15.68 6.51 18.32
C SER A 66 16.33 5.14 18.60
N ASN A 67 15.55 4.14 19.02
CA ASN A 67 16.08 2.84 19.42
C ASN A 67 16.38 1.95 18.20
N PRO A 68 17.65 1.58 17.92
CA PRO A 68 18.01 0.78 16.76
C PRO A 68 17.39 -0.63 16.79
N HIS A 69 17.18 -1.19 17.97
CA HIS A 69 16.53 -2.50 18.10
C HIS A 69 15.06 -2.47 17.64
N LEU A 70 14.35 -1.34 17.76
CA LEU A 70 12.99 -1.22 17.25
C LEU A 70 12.96 -1.35 15.72
N VAL A 71 13.95 -0.79 15.03
CA VAL A 71 14.08 -0.89 13.57
C VAL A 71 14.24 -2.35 13.15
N SER A 72 15.09 -3.12 13.85
CA SER A 72 15.29 -4.55 13.56
C SER A 72 14.08 -5.42 13.92
N GLU A 73 13.26 -5.01 14.87
CA GLU A 73 12.04 -5.70 15.31
C GLU A 73 10.80 -5.34 14.47
N THR A 74 10.85 -4.24 13.70
CA THR A 74 9.73 -3.79 12.86
C THR A 74 9.22 -4.86 11.88
N PRO A 75 10.06 -5.66 11.20
CA PRO A 75 9.60 -6.74 10.33
C PRO A 75 8.70 -7.77 11.05
N LEU A 76 9.00 -8.06 12.31
CA LEU A 76 8.20 -8.97 13.14
C LEU A 76 6.80 -8.40 13.41
N ILE A 77 6.69 -7.10 13.65
CA ILE A 77 5.41 -6.42 13.84
C ILE A 77 4.57 -6.53 12.57
N TYR A 78 5.16 -6.26 11.39
CA TYR A 78 4.46 -6.39 10.12
C TYR A 78 4.06 -7.84 9.81
N ALA A 79 4.92 -8.81 10.07
CA ALA A 79 4.58 -10.22 9.91
C ALA A 79 3.38 -10.62 10.79
N SER A 80 3.34 -10.13 12.04
CA SER A 80 2.19 -10.36 12.95
C SER A 80 0.91 -9.69 12.45
N ILE A 81 1.00 -8.50 11.85
CA ILE A 81 -0.13 -7.83 11.21
C ILE A 81 -0.59 -8.63 9.99
N CYS A 82 0.33 -9.10 9.14
CA CYS A 82 0.02 -9.95 8.00
C CYS A 82 -0.70 -11.24 8.43
N GLN A 83 -0.19 -11.90 9.47
CA GLN A 83 -0.82 -13.09 10.02
C GLN A 83 -2.23 -12.81 10.56
N LEU A 84 -2.43 -11.69 11.25
CA LEU A 84 -3.70 -11.31 11.83
C LEU A 84 -4.78 -11.04 10.77
N PHE A 85 -4.41 -10.38 9.66
CA PHE A 85 -5.37 -9.95 8.64
C PHE A 85 -5.46 -10.88 7.43
N CYS A 86 -4.41 -11.67 7.15
CA CYS A 86 -4.35 -12.57 6.00
C CYS A 86 -4.35 -14.06 6.39
N GLY A 87 -4.19 -14.42 7.68
CA GLY A 87 -4.02 -15.81 8.12
C GLY A 87 -5.14 -16.76 7.70
N ASN A 88 -6.37 -16.26 7.62
CA ASN A 88 -7.55 -17.05 7.22
C ASN A 88 -8.01 -16.78 5.78
N THR A 89 -7.20 -16.09 4.97
CA THR A 89 -7.58 -15.70 3.62
C THR A 89 -6.51 -16.11 2.63
N THR A 90 -6.82 -17.05 1.76
CA THR A 90 -5.88 -17.54 0.75
C THR A 90 -5.65 -16.55 -0.37
N ARG A 91 -6.64 -15.71 -0.71
CA ARG A 91 -6.59 -14.73 -1.82
C ARG A 91 -7.01 -13.32 -1.39
N PRO A 92 -6.31 -12.65 -0.47
CA PRO A 92 -6.62 -11.27 -0.11
C PRO A 92 -6.30 -10.33 -1.28
N VAL A 93 -7.07 -9.24 -1.38
CA VAL A 93 -6.78 -8.13 -2.31
C VAL A 93 -5.90 -7.14 -1.58
N ILE A 94 -4.67 -6.95 -2.07
CA ILE A 94 -3.67 -6.06 -1.49
C ILE A 94 -3.37 -4.94 -2.48
N SER A 95 -3.65 -3.71 -2.10
CA SER A 95 -3.27 -2.52 -2.86
C SER A 95 -1.84 -2.12 -2.53
N ILE A 96 -1.03 -1.85 -3.56
CA ILE A 96 0.34 -1.33 -3.39
C ILE A 96 0.44 -0.01 -4.13
N ASP A 97 0.92 1.02 -3.43
CA ASP A 97 1.01 2.37 -3.98
C ASP A 97 2.16 3.17 -3.37
N TRP A 98 2.63 4.15 -4.15
CA TRP A 98 3.58 5.16 -3.72
C TRP A 98 2.84 6.41 -3.25
N SER A 99 3.31 7.01 -2.18
CA SER A 99 2.83 8.32 -1.72
C SER A 99 3.98 9.21 -1.30
N ASP A 100 3.83 10.51 -1.50
CA ASP A 100 4.78 11.49 -0.96
C ASP A 100 4.66 11.51 0.57
N LEU A 101 5.78 11.53 1.28
CA LEU A 101 5.83 11.54 2.74
C LEU A 101 6.06 12.95 3.29
N ASP A 102 6.66 13.83 2.50
CA ASP A 102 6.92 15.22 2.85
C ASP A 102 6.66 16.16 1.66
N ASP A 103 6.38 17.44 1.96
CA ASP A 103 6.06 18.47 0.96
C ASP A 103 7.23 18.75 0.01
N ARG A 104 8.49 18.51 0.45
CA ARG A 104 9.69 18.68 -0.36
C ARG A 104 9.92 17.52 -1.32
N LYS A 105 9.12 16.44 -1.23
CA LYS A 105 9.27 15.21 -2.02
C LYS A 105 10.68 14.62 -1.94
N ALA A 106 11.29 14.68 -0.76
CA ALA A 106 12.57 14.07 -0.48
C ALA A 106 12.41 12.60 -0.09
N HIS A 107 11.27 12.26 0.55
CA HIS A 107 10.94 10.93 1.02
C HIS A 107 9.60 10.44 0.44
N PHE A 108 9.56 9.17 0.13
CA PHE A 108 8.41 8.50 -0.46
C PHE A 108 8.11 7.23 0.31
N LEU A 109 6.83 6.94 0.45
CA LEU A 109 6.35 5.75 1.12
C LEU A 109 5.84 4.75 0.09
N LEU A 110 6.42 3.55 0.06
CA LEU A 110 5.87 2.41 -0.65
C LEU A 110 5.08 1.58 0.36
N ARG A 111 3.79 1.41 0.13
CA ARG A 111 2.87 0.78 1.07
C ARG A 111 2.06 -0.33 0.44
N ALA A 112 1.99 -1.48 1.11
CA ALA A 112 1.04 -2.54 0.87
C ALA A 112 -0.08 -2.49 1.92
N ALA A 113 -1.33 -2.47 1.49
CA ALA A 113 -2.48 -2.39 2.36
C ALA A 113 -3.61 -3.32 1.92
N ILE A 114 -4.24 -4.00 2.88
CA ILE A 114 -5.45 -4.77 2.64
C ILE A 114 -6.68 -3.90 2.82
N SER A 115 -7.64 -4.02 1.89
CA SER A 115 -8.90 -3.28 1.96
C SER A 115 -9.87 -3.98 2.89
N LEU A 116 -10.28 -3.31 3.95
CA LEU A 116 -11.33 -3.75 4.86
C LEU A 116 -12.55 -2.84 4.75
N LYS A 117 -13.69 -3.24 5.36
CA LYS A 117 -14.85 -2.35 5.47
C LYS A 117 -14.45 -1.04 6.16
N GLY A 118 -14.58 0.07 5.43
CA GLY A 118 -14.35 1.43 5.91
C GLY A 118 -12.95 1.96 5.64
N ARG A 119 -11.88 1.26 5.96
CA ARG A 119 -10.49 1.74 5.78
C ARG A 119 -9.51 0.63 5.40
N PRO A 120 -8.46 0.93 4.62
CA PRO A 120 -7.38 0.00 4.40
C PRO A 120 -6.52 -0.14 5.68
N VAL A 121 -5.99 -1.35 5.90
CA VAL A 121 -4.99 -1.63 6.93
C VAL A 121 -3.65 -1.86 6.28
N THR A 122 -2.62 -1.14 6.73
CA THR A 122 -1.25 -1.32 6.26
C THR A 122 -0.72 -2.68 6.72
N LEU A 123 -0.30 -3.50 5.76
CA LEU A 123 0.36 -4.77 6.00
C LEU A 123 1.87 -4.62 6.08
N TYR A 124 2.43 -3.78 5.20
CA TYR A 124 3.85 -3.49 5.15
C TYR A 124 4.11 -2.15 4.46
N GLN A 125 5.15 -1.44 4.87
CA GLN A 125 5.58 -0.20 4.22
C GLN A 125 7.06 0.06 4.41
N GLU A 126 7.65 0.76 3.43
CA GLU A 126 9.05 1.22 3.43
C GLU A 126 9.14 2.69 3.05
N VAL A 127 10.12 3.38 3.62
CA VAL A 127 10.45 4.76 3.24
C VAL A 127 11.63 4.76 2.28
N HIS A 128 11.51 5.48 1.19
CA HIS A 128 12.52 5.59 0.14
C HIS A 128 12.83 7.04 -0.20
N CYS A 129 14.03 7.29 -0.72
CA CYS A 129 14.41 8.57 -1.30
C CYS A 129 14.27 8.54 -2.84
N ASN A 130 14.49 9.69 -3.49
CA ASN A 130 14.44 9.81 -4.96
C ASN A 130 15.32 8.80 -5.71
N LYS A 131 16.47 8.42 -5.14
CA LYS A 131 17.42 7.48 -5.78
C LYS A 131 16.84 6.07 -5.90
N THR A 132 15.95 5.67 -4.99
CA THR A 132 15.37 4.32 -4.92
C THR A 132 13.90 4.26 -5.33
N LYS A 133 13.21 5.40 -5.39
CA LYS A 133 11.80 5.49 -5.83
C LYS A 133 11.61 4.84 -7.21
N GLU A 134 10.56 4.03 -7.34
CA GLU A 134 10.11 3.39 -8.58
C GLU A 134 11.16 2.51 -9.29
N LYS A 135 12.30 2.21 -8.65
CA LYS A 135 13.31 1.32 -9.25
C LYS A 135 12.85 -0.14 -9.23
N PRO A 136 13.09 -0.92 -10.31
CA PRO A 136 12.74 -2.33 -10.33
C PRO A 136 13.38 -3.16 -9.21
N ALA A 137 14.61 -2.82 -8.81
CA ALA A 137 15.29 -3.48 -7.69
C ALA A 137 14.55 -3.25 -6.36
N THR A 138 14.14 -2.00 -6.08
CA THR A 138 13.34 -1.64 -4.91
C THR A 138 12.02 -2.40 -4.88
N HIS A 139 11.32 -2.43 -6.01
CA HIS A 139 10.06 -3.16 -6.15
C HIS A 139 10.22 -4.67 -5.87
N LYS A 140 11.28 -5.30 -6.41
CA LYS A 140 11.56 -6.72 -6.17
C LYS A 140 11.89 -6.99 -4.70
N ALA A 141 12.71 -6.14 -4.07
CA ALA A 141 13.04 -6.27 -2.65
C ALA A 141 11.79 -6.15 -1.78
N PHE A 142 10.96 -5.13 -2.02
CA PHE A 142 9.70 -4.93 -1.32
C PHE A 142 8.76 -6.14 -1.43
N LEU A 143 8.57 -6.66 -2.64
CA LEU A 143 7.72 -7.84 -2.87
C LEU A 143 8.28 -9.09 -2.17
N LYS A 144 9.60 -9.29 -2.18
CA LYS A 144 10.26 -10.40 -1.49
C LYS A 144 10.04 -10.32 0.02
N THR A 145 10.17 -9.13 0.59
CA THR A 145 9.94 -8.90 2.03
C THR A 145 8.47 -9.13 2.39
N LEU A 146 7.54 -8.58 1.61
CA LEU A 146 6.11 -8.81 1.81
C LEU A 146 5.75 -10.30 1.70
N HIS A 147 6.33 -11.02 0.74
CA HIS A 147 6.12 -12.46 0.57
C HIS A 147 6.56 -13.24 1.81
N ALA A 148 7.71 -12.90 2.38
CA ALA A 148 8.21 -13.55 3.59
C ALA A 148 7.35 -13.29 4.84
N MET A 149 6.58 -12.19 4.87
CA MET A 149 5.69 -11.81 5.98
C MET A 149 4.29 -12.39 5.86
N LEU A 150 3.84 -12.71 4.64
CA LEU A 150 2.52 -13.28 4.40
C LEU A 150 2.48 -14.77 4.79
N PRO A 151 1.31 -15.28 5.21
CA PRO A 151 1.15 -16.72 5.44
C PRO A 151 1.53 -17.54 4.20
N SER A 152 2.10 -18.72 4.40
CA SER A 152 2.62 -19.57 3.30
C SER A 152 1.58 -20.01 2.28
N ASN A 153 0.32 -20.12 2.70
CA ASN A 153 -0.82 -20.46 1.83
C ASN A 153 -1.46 -19.23 1.16
N CYS A 154 -0.94 -18.03 1.44
CA CYS A 154 -1.51 -16.78 0.94
C CYS A 154 -1.02 -16.49 -0.48
N ARG A 155 -1.95 -16.35 -1.42
CA ARG A 155 -1.71 -15.95 -2.82
C ARG A 155 -2.51 -14.71 -3.15
N PRO A 156 -2.03 -13.52 -2.79
CA PRO A 156 -2.79 -12.29 -2.92
C PRO A 156 -3.05 -11.91 -4.37
N ILE A 157 -4.08 -11.12 -4.57
CA ILE A 157 -4.30 -10.34 -5.79
C ILE A 157 -3.73 -8.95 -5.53
N ILE A 158 -2.62 -8.63 -6.19
CA ILE A 158 -1.97 -7.32 -6.06
C ILE A 158 -2.67 -6.31 -6.96
N VAL A 159 -3.09 -5.19 -6.40
CA VAL A 159 -3.74 -4.10 -7.14
C VAL A 159 -2.82 -2.88 -7.14
N THR A 160 -2.52 -2.36 -8.33
CA THR A 160 -1.67 -1.18 -8.48
C THR A 160 -2.25 -0.18 -9.47
N ASP A 161 -1.82 1.07 -9.33
CA ASP A 161 -2.18 2.14 -10.26
C ASP A 161 -1.37 2.05 -11.58
N ALA A 162 -1.48 3.08 -12.42
CA ALA A 162 -0.82 3.13 -13.72
C ALA A 162 0.67 3.53 -13.66
N GLY A 163 1.25 3.77 -12.50
CA GLY A 163 2.68 4.04 -12.32
C GLY A 163 3.55 2.80 -12.48
N TYR A 164 2.97 1.62 -12.27
CA TYR A 164 3.69 0.35 -12.34
C TYR A 164 3.77 -0.20 -13.77
N LYS A 165 4.90 -0.82 -14.12
CA LYS A 165 5.24 -1.26 -15.48
C LYS A 165 5.50 -2.77 -15.57
N SER A 166 5.74 -3.29 -16.78
CA SER A 166 5.99 -4.73 -17.03
C SER A 166 6.98 -5.41 -16.07
N PRO A 167 8.11 -4.81 -15.65
CA PRO A 167 9.00 -5.45 -14.68
C PRO A 167 8.34 -5.74 -13.33
N TRP A 168 7.44 -4.85 -12.87
CA TRP A 168 6.64 -5.07 -11.67
C TRP A 168 5.68 -6.24 -11.85
N PHE A 169 4.93 -6.26 -12.95
CA PHE A 169 3.97 -7.33 -13.23
C PHE A 169 4.64 -8.71 -13.28
N ARG A 170 5.83 -8.79 -13.89
CA ARG A 170 6.61 -10.03 -13.89
C ARG A 170 7.09 -10.42 -12.50
N ALA A 171 7.53 -9.45 -11.69
CA ALA A 171 7.99 -9.73 -10.32
C ALA A 171 6.86 -10.27 -9.44
N VAL A 172 5.63 -9.74 -9.56
CA VAL A 172 4.45 -10.25 -8.84
C VAL A 172 4.11 -11.67 -9.30
N ARG A 173 4.07 -11.92 -10.62
CA ARG A 173 3.77 -13.27 -11.17
C ARG A 173 4.82 -14.31 -10.82
N ALA A 174 6.09 -13.92 -10.72
CA ALA A 174 7.17 -14.81 -10.31
C ALA A 174 7.03 -15.34 -8.87
N LEU A 175 6.25 -14.64 -8.03
CA LEU A 175 5.88 -15.11 -6.68
C LEU A 175 4.62 -16.00 -6.67
N GLY A 176 4.05 -16.32 -7.84
CA GLY A 176 2.81 -17.08 -7.95
C GLY A 176 1.56 -16.25 -7.55
N TRP A 177 1.66 -14.94 -7.57
CA TRP A 177 0.58 -14.02 -7.22
C TRP A 177 -0.15 -13.50 -8.45
N ASP A 178 -1.42 -13.14 -8.27
CA ASP A 178 -2.20 -12.46 -9.31
C ASP A 178 -2.00 -10.94 -9.25
N ILE A 179 -2.23 -10.27 -10.39
CA ILE A 179 -2.09 -8.82 -10.47
C ILE A 179 -3.22 -8.17 -11.26
N ILE A 180 -3.69 -7.05 -10.74
CA ILE A 180 -4.56 -6.10 -11.43
C ILE A 180 -3.82 -4.77 -11.50
N GLY A 181 -3.38 -4.39 -12.69
CA GLY A 181 -2.69 -3.13 -12.95
C GLY A 181 -3.50 -2.24 -13.87
N ARG A 182 -3.52 -0.94 -13.61
CA ARG A 182 -4.14 0.02 -14.50
C ARG A 182 -3.16 0.43 -15.58
N ILE A 183 -3.62 0.46 -16.84
CA ILE A 183 -2.83 0.91 -17.98
C ILE A 183 -3.36 2.24 -18.49
N ARG A 184 -2.45 3.15 -18.83
CA ARG A 184 -2.77 4.47 -19.38
C ARG A 184 -1.92 4.73 -20.64
N LYS A 185 -2.37 5.67 -21.49
CA LYS A 185 -1.52 6.19 -22.56
C LYS A 185 -0.17 6.70 -21.97
N PRO A 186 0.97 6.57 -22.68
CA PRO A 186 1.06 6.24 -24.11
C PRO A 186 1.27 4.73 -24.41
N HIS A 187 0.99 3.83 -23.47
CA HIS A 187 1.26 2.41 -23.70
C HIS A 187 0.55 1.83 -24.92
N LEU A 188 1.28 0.96 -25.62
CA LEU A 188 0.74 0.17 -26.70
C LEU A 188 0.17 -1.15 -26.18
N TYR A 189 -0.85 -1.66 -26.86
CA TYR A 189 -1.45 -2.97 -26.62
C TYR A 189 -1.57 -3.73 -27.93
N SER A 190 -1.65 -5.04 -27.83
CA SER A 190 -1.97 -5.98 -28.89
C SER A 190 -3.10 -6.90 -28.42
N LEU A 191 -4.02 -7.26 -29.31
CA LEU A 191 -5.09 -8.26 -29.08
C LEU A 191 -4.85 -9.57 -29.83
N ASP A 192 -3.79 -9.65 -30.63
CA ASP A 192 -3.41 -10.73 -31.53
C ASP A 192 -2.03 -11.31 -31.18
N ARG A 193 -1.73 -11.41 -29.90
CA ARG A 193 -0.48 -11.96 -29.33
C ARG A 193 0.80 -11.22 -29.75
N GLY A 194 0.68 -9.99 -30.24
CA GLY A 194 1.83 -9.15 -30.58
C GLY A 194 2.04 -8.90 -32.06
N ASP A 195 1.15 -9.37 -32.93
CA ASP A 195 1.25 -9.16 -34.36
C ASP A 195 0.99 -7.69 -34.70
N THR A 196 -0.06 -7.09 -34.15
CA THR A 196 -0.38 -5.68 -34.33
C THR A 196 -0.35 -4.90 -33.01
N TRP A 197 0.15 -3.67 -33.04
CA TRP A 197 0.26 -2.82 -31.86
C TRP A 197 -0.42 -1.48 -32.07
N GLN A 198 -1.31 -1.13 -31.13
CA GLN A 198 -2.08 0.10 -31.16
C GLN A 198 -1.96 0.84 -29.81
N CYS A 199 -2.16 2.18 -29.83
CA CYS A 199 -2.21 2.95 -28.59
C CYS A 199 -3.46 2.61 -27.79
N ILE A 200 -3.31 2.36 -26.49
CA ILE A 200 -4.41 2.02 -25.58
C ILE A 200 -5.56 3.05 -25.63
N ARG A 201 -5.30 4.29 -26.05
CA ARG A 201 -6.30 5.32 -26.23
C ARG A 201 -7.42 4.92 -27.19
N TYR A 202 -7.11 4.11 -28.20
CA TYR A 202 -8.13 3.65 -29.17
C TYR A 202 -9.15 2.70 -28.57
N LEU A 203 -8.78 1.94 -27.53
CA LEU A 203 -9.75 1.13 -26.79
C LEU A 203 -10.76 1.97 -26.00
N TYR A 204 -10.39 3.17 -25.56
CA TYR A 204 -11.29 4.00 -24.74
C TYR A 204 -12.58 4.39 -25.46
N THR A 205 -12.56 4.49 -26.79
CA THR A 205 -13.77 4.77 -27.59
C THR A 205 -14.78 3.63 -27.55
N GLN A 206 -14.33 2.41 -27.32
CA GLN A 206 -15.15 1.21 -27.22
C GLN A 206 -15.64 0.93 -25.78
N ALA A 207 -15.23 1.72 -24.79
CA ALA A 207 -15.57 1.49 -23.41
C ALA A 207 -17.05 1.74 -23.13
N THR A 208 -17.70 0.78 -22.50
CA THR A 208 -19.10 0.85 -22.05
C THR A 208 -19.19 0.58 -20.56
N CYS A 209 -20.39 0.76 -19.96
CA CYS A 209 -20.64 0.41 -18.57
C CYS A 209 -20.73 -1.12 -18.34
N ARG A 210 -20.69 -1.91 -19.40
CA ARG A 210 -20.50 -3.36 -19.33
C ARG A 210 -19.04 -3.66 -19.60
N PRO A 211 -18.31 -4.38 -18.70
CA PRO A 211 -16.91 -4.72 -18.93
C PRO A 211 -16.75 -5.55 -20.22
N LYS A 212 -15.77 -5.19 -21.04
CA LYS A 212 -15.31 -6.01 -22.18
C LYS A 212 -13.99 -6.65 -21.79
N ARG A 213 -13.87 -7.95 -22.01
CA ARG A 213 -12.67 -8.74 -21.75
C ARG A 213 -12.00 -9.13 -23.07
N PHE A 214 -10.68 -8.99 -23.11
CA PHE A 214 -9.84 -9.38 -24.24
C PHE A 214 -8.77 -10.33 -23.69
N ASP A 215 -8.92 -11.61 -23.97
CA ASP A 215 -7.93 -12.63 -23.62
C ASP A 215 -6.78 -12.64 -24.64
N ASN A 216 -5.66 -13.25 -24.27
CA ASN A 216 -4.46 -13.34 -25.11
C ASN A 216 -3.88 -11.99 -25.55
N SER A 217 -4.16 -10.93 -24.78
CA SER A 217 -3.63 -9.60 -25.04
C SER A 217 -2.19 -9.46 -24.58
N GLN A 218 -1.49 -8.50 -25.16
CA GLN A 218 -0.17 -8.05 -24.70
C GLN A 218 -0.16 -6.55 -24.51
N ILE A 219 0.68 -6.09 -23.60
CA ILE A 219 0.91 -4.67 -23.34
C ILE A 219 2.41 -4.35 -23.41
N VAL A 220 2.75 -3.08 -23.69
CA VAL A 220 4.12 -2.56 -23.73
C VAL A 220 4.99 -3.24 -24.80
N ARG A 221 4.90 -2.78 -26.05
CA ARG A 221 5.61 -3.33 -27.22
C ARG A 221 7.11 -3.55 -27.00
N SER A 222 7.80 -2.61 -26.33
CA SER A 222 9.24 -2.71 -26.07
C SER A 222 9.62 -3.76 -25.01
N ASN A 223 8.66 -4.20 -24.22
CA ASN A 223 8.86 -5.22 -23.18
C ASN A 223 7.54 -5.96 -22.95
N PRO A 224 7.10 -6.81 -23.92
CA PRO A 224 5.77 -7.37 -23.97
C PRO A 224 5.42 -8.18 -22.71
N PHE A 225 4.22 -7.93 -22.19
CA PHE A 225 3.66 -8.66 -21.05
C PHE A 225 2.29 -9.22 -21.44
N ALA A 226 2.19 -10.55 -21.49
CA ALA A 226 0.93 -11.24 -21.80
C ALA A 226 -0.05 -11.14 -20.62
N CYS A 227 -1.26 -10.69 -20.90
CA CYS A 227 -2.31 -10.47 -19.91
C CYS A 227 -3.71 -10.57 -20.52
N THR A 228 -4.72 -10.57 -19.65
CA THR A 228 -6.11 -10.28 -20.05
C THR A 228 -6.35 -8.79 -19.86
N LEU A 229 -6.79 -8.09 -20.91
CA LEU A 229 -7.24 -6.71 -20.80
C LEU A 229 -8.72 -6.67 -20.46
N VAL A 230 -9.10 -5.77 -19.54
CA VAL A 230 -10.49 -5.49 -19.22
C VAL A 230 -10.76 -4.01 -19.45
N LEU A 231 -11.71 -3.70 -20.32
CA LEU A 231 -12.13 -2.36 -20.67
C LEU A 231 -13.47 -2.05 -20.02
N PHE A 232 -13.51 -0.98 -19.25
CA PHE A 232 -14.71 -0.59 -18.51
C PHE A 232 -14.83 0.93 -18.38
N LYS A 233 -16.05 1.45 -18.48
CA LYS A 233 -16.37 2.86 -18.29
C LYS A 233 -17.38 3.05 -17.17
N GLN A 234 -16.94 3.60 -16.06
CA GLN A 234 -17.85 3.87 -14.95
C GLN A 234 -18.75 5.07 -15.27
N LYS A 235 -20.04 5.00 -14.89
CA LYS A 235 -20.92 6.16 -14.92
C LYS A 235 -20.32 7.33 -14.12
N SER A 236 -20.46 8.55 -14.61
CA SER A 236 -19.99 9.73 -13.89
C SER A 236 -20.66 9.82 -12.52
N LYS A 237 -19.88 9.89 -11.45
CA LYS A 237 -20.40 10.01 -10.08
C LYS A 237 -20.70 11.44 -9.66
N GLY A 238 -20.70 12.40 -10.60
CA GLY A 238 -20.95 13.82 -10.27
C GLY A 238 -19.95 14.40 -9.27
N ARG A 239 -18.69 13.96 -9.29
CA ARG A 239 -17.67 14.53 -8.40
C ARG A 239 -17.46 15.98 -8.74
N HIS A 240 -17.76 16.85 -7.80
CA HIS A 240 -17.43 18.27 -7.87
C HIS A 240 -15.94 18.42 -7.53
N ALA A 241 -15.12 18.83 -8.49
CA ALA A 241 -13.79 19.35 -8.22
C ALA A 241 -13.95 20.83 -7.85
N SER A 242 -13.34 21.27 -6.75
CA SER A 242 -13.24 22.69 -6.43
C SER A 242 -12.10 23.30 -7.24
N ASN A 243 -12.33 24.46 -7.81
CA ASN A 243 -11.28 25.32 -8.36
C ASN A 243 -10.48 25.93 -7.19
N PRO A 244 -9.27 26.49 -7.44
CA PRO A 244 -8.52 27.24 -6.42
C PRO A 244 -9.30 28.39 -5.77
N ASP A 245 -10.30 28.92 -6.46
CA ASP A 245 -11.21 29.97 -6.01
C ASP A 245 -12.42 29.45 -5.20
N GLY A 246 -12.46 28.16 -4.90
CA GLY A 246 -13.55 27.52 -4.14
C GLY A 246 -14.81 27.21 -4.95
N THR A 247 -14.89 27.56 -6.25
CA THR A 247 -16.04 27.24 -7.08
C THR A 247 -16.10 25.76 -7.45
N ARG A 248 -17.29 25.15 -7.43
CA ARG A 248 -17.49 23.75 -7.76
C ARG A 248 -17.50 23.51 -9.27
N LYS A 249 -16.54 22.72 -9.75
CA LYS A 249 -16.50 22.27 -11.14
C LYS A 249 -17.14 20.89 -11.26
N ALA A 250 -18.30 20.80 -11.90
CA ALA A 250 -18.93 19.51 -12.17
C ALA A 250 -18.09 18.72 -13.20
N SER A 251 -17.63 17.52 -12.85
CA SER A 251 -17.01 16.63 -13.83
C SER A 251 -18.10 15.99 -14.68
N LYS A 252 -18.30 16.53 -15.88
CA LYS A 252 -19.29 16.01 -16.86
C LYS A 252 -18.81 14.78 -17.64
N ARG A 253 -17.55 14.35 -17.47
CA ARG A 253 -16.97 13.24 -18.28
C ARG A 253 -16.75 11.99 -17.44
N SER A 254 -17.41 10.91 -17.85
CA SER A 254 -17.04 9.57 -17.40
C SER A 254 -15.64 9.20 -17.94
N LYS A 255 -14.78 8.61 -17.10
CA LYS A 255 -13.45 8.16 -17.51
C LYS A 255 -13.50 6.67 -17.87
N ALA A 256 -12.97 6.31 -19.02
CA ALA A 256 -12.67 4.91 -19.38
C ALA A 256 -11.48 4.41 -18.56
N HIS A 257 -11.53 3.18 -18.16
CA HIS A 257 -10.49 2.47 -17.40
C HIS A 257 -10.18 1.16 -18.08
#